data_d9d9a90cd4b5138af97c1bba1b698aa5
#
_entry.id   d9d9a90cd4b5138af97c1bba1b698aa5
#
_cell.length_a   1.000
_cell.length_b   1.000
_cell.length_c   1.000
_cell.angle_alpha   90.00
_cell.angle_beta   90.00
_cell.angle_gamma   90.00
#
_symmetry.space_group_name_H-M   'P 1'
#
loop_
_entity.id
_entity.type
_entity.pdbx_description
1 polymer ?
#
loop_
_entity_poly.entity_id
_entity_poly.type
_entity_poly.pdbx_seq_one_letter_code
_entity_poly.pdbx_strand_id
1 'polypeptide(L)'
;MANLDNMISKIVSDAKGESDAELTKLEKEYAEKLASNMEKQTQESQKKIEASMREAVIIKERTVTSAKLKVRDEVLMAKQAVIAKAFDLAKQRLADINEGEYGKFLKSALDGENFKDAQVLRVPGKFLNEAKKVMPSMNVEADDAIKSGFVIISDNYSLNFNFDALVDEARENIEKNVEKLLFDEVN
;
A
#
# COMPACT_ATOMS: atom_id res chain seq x y z
N MET A 1 29.15 83.48 58.92
CA MET A 1 28.05 82.83 58.11
C MET A 1 28.49 82.42 56.70
N ALA A 2 29.32 83.21 56.02
CA ALA A 2 29.75 82.84 54.64
C ALA A 2 30.51 81.52 54.46
N ASN A 3 31.18 81.02 55.53
CA ASN A 3 31.95 79.79 55.47
C ASN A 3 31.07 78.50 55.56
N LEU A 4 29.90 78.59 56.25
CA LEU A 4 28.96 77.48 56.39
C LEU A 4 28.15 77.30 55.11
N ASP A 5 27.71 78.38 54.46
CA ASP A 5 26.97 78.33 53.22
C ASP A 5 27.80 77.77 52.04
N ASN A 6 29.12 78.08 52.01
CA ASN A 6 30.05 77.51 51.06
C ASN A 6 30.29 76.01 51.25
N MET A 7 30.33 75.55 52.52
CA MET A 7 30.47 74.18 52.87
C MET A 7 29.21 73.38 52.43
N ILE A 8 28.01 73.90 52.71
CA ILE A 8 26.75 73.28 52.31
C ILE A 8 26.65 73.23 50.80
N SER A 9 26.96 74.29 50.07
CA SER A 9 26.97 74.29 48.61
C SER A 9 27.90 73.29 48.00
N LYS A 10 29.10 73.13 48.63
CA LYS A 10 30.06 72.13 48.16
C LYS A 10 29.57 70.67 48.40
N ILE A 11 29.02 70.37 49.55
CA ILE A 11 28.43 69.08 49.85
C ILE A 11 27.29 68.76 48.90
N VAL A 12 26.40 69.72 48.65
CA VAL A 12 25.28 69.48 47.65
C VAL A 12 25.80 69.34 46.26
N SER A 13 26.83 70.08 45.86
CA SER A 13 27.43 69.91 44.52
C SER A 13 28.14 68.58 44.36
N ASP A 14 28.89 68.13 45.35
CA ASP A 14 29.59 66.86 45.35
C ASP A 14 28.58 65.68 45.32
N ALA A 15 27.52 65.77 46.16
CA ALA A 15 26.46 64.72 46.16
C ALA A 15 25.67 64.70 44.85
N LYS A 16 25.42 65.85 44.21
CA LYS A 16 24.84 65.85 42.85
C LYS A 16 25.77 65.23 41.81
N GLY A 17 27.05 65.59 41.86
CA GLY A 17 28.05 64.99 40.93
C GLY A 17 28.18 63.52 41.08
N GLU A 18 28.17 62.94 42.29
CA GLU A 18 28.15 61.55 42.54
C GLU A 18 26.87 60.84 42.02
N SER A 19 25.71 61.44 42.27
CA SER A 19 24.42 60.93 41.77
C SER A 19 24.35 60.95 40.27
N ASP A 20 24.78 62.05 39.61
CA ASP A 20 24.81 62.06 38.10
C ASP A 20 25.78 61.13 37.51
N ALA A 21 26.93 60.90 38.15
CA ALA A 21 27.90 59.83 37.70
C ALA A 21 27.34 58.46 37.86
N GLU A 22 26.63 58.18 38.97
CA GLU A 22 26.00 56.85 39.18
C GLU A 22 24.83 56.60 38.21
N LEU A 23 24.00 57.64 37.95
CA LEU A 23 22.96 57.55 36.92
C LEU A 23 23.52 57.27 35.53
N THR A 24 24.57 57.96 35.12
CA THR A 24 25.21 57.77 33.82
C THR A 24 25.79 56.34 33.71
N LYS A 25 26.35 55.85 34.79
CA LYS A 25 26.85 54.43 34.81
C LYS A 25 25.73 53.43 34.68
N LEU A 26 24.64 53.60 35.42
CA LEU A 26 23.46 52.74 35.36
C LEU A 26 22.82 52.78 33.97
N GLU A 27 22.63 53.95 33.37
CA GLU A 27 22.11 54.09 32.01
C GLU A 27 22.95 53.33 31.00
N LYS A 28 24.26 53.42 31.11
CA LYS A 28 25.17 52.66 30.24
C LYS A 28 25.05 51.15 30.43
N GLU A 29 25.04 50.66 31.69
CA GLU A 29 24.85 49.27 32.01
C GLU A 29 23.50 48.70 31.48
N TYR A 30 22.42 49.52 31.62
CA TYR A 30 21.11 49.15 31.09
C TYR A 30 21.09 49.11 29.57
N ALA A 31 21.71 50.06 28.89
CA ALA A 31 21.82 50.09 27.45
C ALA A 31 22.58 48.85 26.91
N GLU A 32 23.70 48.50 27.57
CA GLU A 32 24.49 47.29 27.22
C GLU A 32 23.69 45.99 27.45
N LYS A 33 22.97 45.86 28.57
CA LYS A 33 22.09 44.70 28.84
C LYS A 33 20.95 44.64 27.85
N LEU A 34 20.33 45.75 27.50
CA LEU A 34 19.25 45.79 26.51
C LEU A 34 19.74 45.36 25.16
N ALA A 35 20.88 45.85 24.68
CA ALA A 35 21.47 45.49 23.41
C ALA A 35 21.81 44.00 23.38
N SER A 36 22.43 43.44 24.43
CA SER A 36 22.76 42.02 24.55
C SER A 36 21.50 41.14 24.53
N ASN A 37 20.44 41.56 25.24
CA ASN A 37 19.18 40.83 25.24
C ASN A 37 18.47 40.84 23.87
N MET A 38 18.47 41.99 23.20
CA MET A 38 17.91 42.11 21.84
C MET A 38 18.67 41.23 20.84
N GLU A 39 20.01 41.20 20.93
CA GLU A 39 20.82 40.36 20.09
C GLU A 39 20.51 38.83 20.32
N LYS A 40 20.47 38.40 21.58
CA LYS A 40 20.08 37.03 21.93
C LYS A 40 18.71 36.65 21.42
N GLN A 41 17.72 37.52 21.60
CA GLN A 41 16.37 37.32 21.16
C GLN A 41 16.28 37.21 19.62
N THR A 42 17.04 38.04 18.92
CA THR A 42 17.14 38.01 17.46
C THR A 42 17.75 36.70 16.98
N GLN A 43 18.85 36.25 17.59
CA GLN A 43 19.50 34.99 17.26
C GLN A 43 18.59 33.79 17.54
N GLU A 44 17.87 33.77 18.67
CA GLU A 44 16.91 32.73 18.99
C GLU A 44 15.75 32.69 18.00
N SER A 45 15.23 33.85 17.63
CA SER A 45 14.16 33.96 16.63
C SER A 45 14.61 33.43 15.27
N GLN A 46 15.82 33.81 14.85
CA GLN A 46 16.39 33.34 13.59
C GLN A 46 16.55 31.79 13.57
N LYS A 47 17.07 31.22 14.66
CA LYS A 47 17.19 29.77 14.81
C LYS A 47 15.82 29.07 14.75
N LYS A 48 14.79 29.63 15.36
CA LYS A 48 13.43 29.08 15.28
C LYS A 48 12.85 29.14 13.87
N ILE A 49 13.04 30.26 13.15
CA ILE A 49 12.62 30.42 11.77
C ILE A 49 13.30 29.37 10.88
N GLU A 50 14.62 29.21 10.99
CA GLU A 50 15.38 28.22 10.22
C GLU A 50 14.95 26.78 10.52
N ALA A 51 14.69 26.45 11.80
CA ALA A 51 14.19 25.15 12.20
C ALA A 51 12.80 24.88 11.59
N SER A 52 11.90 25.86 11.66
CA SER A 52 10.55 25.74 11.07
C SER A 52 10.58 25.60 9.55
N MET A 53 11.49 26.32 8.88
CA MET A 53 11.68 26.16 7.43
C MET A 53 12.15 24.76 7.06
N ARG A 54 13.14 24.21 7.80
CA ARG A 54 13.58 22.83 7.58
C ARG A 54 12.46 21.83 7.82
N GLU A 55 11.69 21.99 8.87
CA GLU A 55 10.56 21.13 9.18
C GLU A 55 9.48 21.19 8.09
N ALA A 56 9.16 22.37 7.58
CA ALA A 56 8.22 22.57 6.49
C ALA A 56 8.64 21.82 5.22
N VAL A 57 9.94 21.84 4.87
CA VAL A 57 10.47 21.08 3.73
C VAL A 57 10.29 19.58 3.95
N ILE A 58 10.63 19.06 5.13
CA ILE A 58 10.48 17.65 5.47
C ILE A 58 9.00 17.20 5.39
N ILE A 59 8.09 18.01 5.94
CA ILE A 59 6.64 17.74 5.88
C ILE A 59 6.17 17.70 4.42
N LYS A 60 6.57 18.68 3.62
CA LYS A 60 6.24 18.71 2.17
C LYS A 60 6.71 17.46 1.44
N GLU A 61 7.98 17.09 1.61
CA GLU A 61 8.55 15.90 0.95
C GLU A 61 7.85 14.61 1.39
N ARG A 62 7.59 14.47 2.68
CA ARG A 62 6.88 13.32 3.24
C ARG A 62 5.45 13.24 2.70
N THR A 63 4.74 14.37 2.62
CA THR A 63 3.37 14.42 2.09
C THR A 63 3.33 14.05 0.62
N VAL A 64 4.22 14.59 -0.20
CA VAL A 64 4.31 14.26 -1.64
C VAL A 64 4.65 12.79 -1.85
N THR A 65 5.61 12.26 -1.10
CA THR A 65 6.00 10.84 -1.19
C THR A 65 4.84 9.92 -0.78
N SER A 66 4.16 10.23 0.32
CA SER A 66 2.99 9.47 0.78
C SER A 66 1.87 9.49 -0.25
N ALA A 67 1.58 10.64 -0.86
CA ALA A 67 0.57 10.75 -1.91
C ALA A 67 0.93 9.92 -3.15
N LYS A 68 2.21 9.95 -3.59
CA LYS A 68 2.68 9.12 -4.71
C LYS A 68 2.54 7.62 -4.44
N LEU A 69 2.90 7.18 -3.23
CA LEU A 69 2.73 5.77 -2.84
C LEU A 69 1.27 5.36 -2.83
N LYS A 70 0.40 6.20 -2.27
CA LYS A 70 -1.04 5.93 -2.23
C LYS A 70 -1.64 5.79 -3.63
N VAL A 71 -1.32 6.70 -4.55
CA VAL A 71 -1.78 6.61 -5.95
C VAL A 71 -1.28 5.34 -6.61
N ARG A 72 0.01 4.98 -6.43
CA ARG A 72 0.56 3.74 -6.97
C ARG A 72 -0.20 2.51 -6.46
N ASP A 73 -0.49 2.48 -5.17
CA ASP A 73 -1.19 1.34 -4.55
C ASP A 73 -2.66 1.26 -5.03
N GLU A 74 -3.34 2.40 -5.21
CA GLU A 74 -4.68 2.45 -5.78
C GLU A 74 -4.71 1.94 -7.23
N VAL A 75 -3.74 2.34 -8.06
CA VAL A 75 -3.61 1.84 -9.44
C VAL A 75 -3.34 0.34 -9.46
N LEU A 76 -2.46 -0.16 -8.58
CA LEU A 76 -2.16 -1.58 -8.47
C LEU A 76 -3.41 -2.39 -8.07
N MET A 77 -4.15 -1.93 -7.06
CA MET A 77 -5.41 -2.57 -6.66
C MET A 77 -6.44 -2.59 -7.80
N ALA A 78 -6.56 -1.49 -8.54
CA ALA A 78 -7.46 -1.43 -9.69
C ALA A 78 -7.06 -2.43 -10.80
N LYS A 79 -5.76 -2.53 -11.11
CA LYS A 79 -5.24 -3.52 -12.07
C LYS A 79 -5.54 -4.95 -11.61
N GLN A 80 -5.27 -5.26 -10.34
CA GLN A 80 -5.55 -6.59 -9.79
C GLN A 80 -7.04 -6.94 -9.83
N ALA A 81 -7.92 -5.97 -9.56
CA ALA A 81 -9.36 -6.19 -9.66
C ALA A 81 -9.81 -6.52 -11.10
N VAL A 82 -9.21 -5.88 -12.12
CA VAL A 82 -9.49 -6.20 -13.52
C VAL A 82 -8.98 -7.59 -13.89
N ILE A 83 -7.76 -7.96 -13.47
CA ILE A 83 -7.21 -9.30 -13.68
C ILE A 83 -8.11 -10.36 -13.01
N ALA A 84 -8.49 -10.17 -11.76
CA ALA A 84 -9.38 -11.09 -11.04
C ALA A 84 -10.70 -11.28 -11.80
N LYS A 85 -11.31 -10.19 -12.27
CA LYS A 85 -12.52 -10.25 -13.07
C LYS A 85 -12.35 -11.02 -14.38
N ALA A 86 -11.18 -10.91 -15.03
CA ALA A 86 -10.88 -11.69 -16.24
C ALA A 86 -10.85 -13.19 -15.96
N PHE A 87 -10.22 -13.62 -14.85
CA PHE A 87 -10.21 -15.03 -14.43
C PHE A 87 -11.61 -15.52 -14.02
N ASP A 88 -12.40 -14.70 -13.32
CA ASP A 88 -13.79 -15.05 -12.97
C ASP A 88 -14.66 -15.25 -14.21
N LEU A 89 -14.49 -14.38 -15.22
CA LEU A 89 -15.17 -14.57 -16.52
C LEU A 89 -14.72 -15.82 -17.24
N ALA A 90 -13.44 -16.18 -17.17
CA ALA A 90 -12.93 -17.42 -17.73
C ALA A 90 -13.56 -18.64 -17.04
N LYS A 91 -13.63 -18.66 -15.70
CA LYS A 91 -14.33 -19.72 -14.94
C LYS A 91 -15.80 -19.85 -15.33
N GLN A 92 -16.52 -18.73 -15.45
CA GLN A 92 -17.92 -18.74 -15.90
C GLN A 92 -18.08 -19.31 -17.29
N ARG A 93 -17.23 -18.92 -18.25
CA ARG A 93 -17.28 -19.45 -19.62
C ARG A 93 -16.96 -20.94 -19.68
N LEU A 94 -16.02 -21.40 -18.86
CA LEU A 94 -15.70 -22.83 -18.73
C LEU A 94 -16.85 -23.62 -18.07
N ALA A 95 -17.57 -23.02 -17.12
CA ALA A 95 -18.74 -23.65 -16.53
C ALA A 95 -19.90 -23.82 -17.52
N ASP A 96 -20.00 -22.90 -18.52
CA ASP A 96 -21.02 -22.90 -19.55
C ASP A 96 -20.58 -23.56 -20.88
N ILE A 97 -19.47 -24.32 -20.85
CA ILE A 97 -18.96 -25.04 -22.03
C ILE A 97 -20.00 -25.99 -22.59
N ASN A 98 -20.04 -26.16 -23.91
CA ASN A 98 -20.97 -27.08 -24.54
C ASN A 98 -20.52 -28.56 -24.41
N GLU A 99 -21.45 -29.51 -24.61
CA GLU A 99 -21.19 -30.96 -24.45
C GLU A 99 -20.04 -31.44 -25.32
N GLY A 100 -19.93 -30.99 -26.56
CA GLY A 100 -18.88 -31.41 -27.48
C GLY A 100 -17.49 -30.96 -27.09
N GLU A 101 -17.35 -29.74 -26.58
CA GLU A 101 -16.07 -29.21 -26.04
C GLU A 101 -15.73 -29.89 -24.73
N TYR A 102 -16.71 -30.14 -23.87
CA TYR A 102 -16.53 -30.91 -22.65
C TYR A 102 -16.01 -32.31 -22.93
N GLY A 103 -16.59 -33.00 -23.90
CA GLY A 103 -16.13 -34.34 -24.30
C GLY A 103 -14.69 -34.35 -24.81
N LYS A 104 -14.28 -33.34 -25.59
CA LYS A 104 -12.88 -33.17 -26.04
C LYS A 104 -11.94 -32.95 -24.88
N PHE A 105 -12.31 -32.07 -23.94
CA PHE A 105 -11.53 -31.79 -22.74
C PHE A 105 -11.37 -33.09 -21.91
N LEU A 106 -12.46 -33.78 -21.63
CA LEU A 106 -12.46 -35.02 -20.86
C LEU A 106 -11.54 -36.08 -21.50
N LYS A 107 -11.64 -36.27 -22.82
CA LYS A 107 -10.77 -37.18 -23.56
C LYS A 107 -9.30 -36.78 -23.46
N SER A 108 -8.99 -35.51 -23.72
CA SER A 108 -7.60 -35.01 -23.66
C SER A 108 -6.98 -35.13 -22.26
N ALA A 109 -7.76 -34.85 -21.21
CA ALA A 109 -7.29 -34.97 -19.84
C ALA A 109 -7.05 -36.43 -19.42
N LEU A 110 -7.82 -37.38 -19.96
CA LEU A 110 -7.73 -38.80 -19.62
C LEU A 110 -6.74 -39.55 -20.50
N ASP A 111 -6.51 -39.12 -21.75
CA ASP A 111 -5.52 -39.76 -22.66
C ASP A 111 -4.07 -39.54 -22.19
N GLY A 112 -3.79 -38.51 -21.38
CA GLY A 112 -2.42 -38.16 -20.90
C GLY A 112 -1.95 -38.95 -19.69
N GLU A 113 -2.82 -39.60 -18.94
CA GLU A 113 -2.49 -40.26 -17.67
C GLU A 113 -3.01 -41.70 -17.59
N ASN A 114 -2.23 -42.57 -16.97
CA ASN A 114 -2.62 -43.97 -16.75
C ASN A 114 -3.58 -44.09 -15.54
N PHE A 115 -4.85 -43.77 -15.75
CA PHE A 115 -5.90 -43.96 -14.72
C PHE A 115 -6.37 -45.45 -14.63
N LYS A 116 -5.43 -46.41 -14.68
CA LYS A 116 -5.75 -47.85 -14.68
C LYS A 116 -6.49 -48.29 -13.42
N ASP A 117 -6.31 -47.56 -12.31
CA ASP A 117 -6.93 -47.88 -11.03
C ASP A 117 -8.13 -46.97 -10.72
N ALA A 118 -8.58 -46.14 -11.67
CA ALA A 118 -9.72 -45.28 -11.49
C ALA A 118 -11.01 -46.10 -11.48
N GLN A 119 -11.77 -45.97 -10.38
CA GLN A 119 -13.01 -46.74 -10.19
C GLN A 119 -14.23 -45.95 -10.63
N VAL A 120 -14.27 -44.66 -10.32
CA VAL A 120 -15.42 -43.81 -10.57
C VAL A 120 -15.00 -42.47 -11.14
N LEU A 121 -15.68 -42.05 -12.20
CA LEU A 121 -15.61 -40.72 -12.78
C LEU A 121 -16.87 -39.95 -12.41
N ARG A 122 -16.75 -38.93 -11.60
CA ARG A 122 -17.86 -38.03 -11.22
C ARG A 122 -17.87 -36.78 -12.09
N VAL A 123 -19.02 -36.48 -12.66
CA VAL A 123 -19.24 -35.39 -13.60
C VAL A 123 -20.52 -34.63 -13.25
N PRO A 124 -20.64 -33.32 -13.64
CA PRO A 124 -21.91 -32.62 -13.54
C PRO A 124 -23.03 -33.34 -14.25
N GLY A 125 -24.24 -33.38 -13.70
CA GLY A 125 -25.38 -34.10 -14.26
C GLY A 125 -25.66 -33.76 -15.73
N LYS A 126 -25.44 -32.48 -16.12
CA LYS A 126 -25.60 -32.03 -17.53
C LYS A 126 -24.67 -32.70 -18.51
N PHE A 127 -23.52 -33.21 -18.10
CA PHE A 127 -22.52 -33.84 -18.96
C PHE A 127 -22.45 -35.37 -18.84
N LEU A 128 -23.30 -35.95 -18.02
CA LEU A 128 -23.31 -37.42 -17.75
C LEU A 128 -23.38 -38.27 -19.04
N ASN A 129 -24.25 -37.91 -19.97
CA ASN A 129 -24.44 -38.65 -21.21
C ASN A 129 -23.21 -38.54 -22.11
N GLU A 130 -22.59 -37.37 -22.20
CA GLU A 130 -21.39 -37.18 -23.02
C GLU A 130 -20.19 -37.88 -22.40
N ALA A 131 -20.02 -37.85 -21.09
CA ALA A 131 -18.97 -38.55 -20.38
C ALA A 131 -19.06 -40.07 -20.55
N LYS A 132 -20.26 -40.63 -20.52
CA LYS A 132 -20.47 -42.08 -20.80
C LYS A 132 -20.13 -42.49 -22.22
N LYS A 133 -20.33 -41.61 -23.21
CA LYS A 133 -19.93 -41.86 -24.61
C LYS A 133 -18.41 -41.81 -24.77
N VAL A 134 -17.75 -40.87 -24.13
CA VAL A 134 -16.29 -40.72 -24.23
C VAL A 134 -15.55 -41.80 -23.46
N MET A 135 -16.07 -42.22 -22.30
CA MET A 135 -15.44 -43.20 -21.39
C MET A 135 -16.38 -44.36 -21.09
N PRO A 136 -16.67 -45.24 -22.10
CA PRO A 136 -17.61 -46.33 -21.92
C PRO A 136 -17.11 -47.46 -20.98
N SER A 137 -15.80 -47.48 -20.71
CA SER A 137 -15.18 -48.48 -19.83
C SER A 137 -15.11 -48.07 -18.36
N MET A 138 -15.44 -46.83 -18.03
CA MET A 138 -15.43 -46.33 -16.65
C MET A 138 -16.82 -46.28 -16.05
N ASN A 139 -16.90 -46.43 -14.72
CA ASN A 139 -18.13 -46.13 -14.01
C ASN A 139 -18.30 -44.59 -13.90
N VAL A 140 -19.28 -44.03 -14.65
CA VAL A 140 -19.55 -42.60 -14.69
C VAL A 140 -20.80 -42.27 -13.88
N GLU A 141 -20.65 -41.43 -12.85
CA GLU A 141 -21.72 -41.00 -11.95
C GLU A 141 -21.95 -39.50 -12.08
N ALA A 142 -23.21 -39.08 -11.96
CA ALA A 142 -23.55 -37.69 -11.86
C ALA A 142 -23.34 -37.20 -10.41
N ASP A 143 -22.73 -36.02 -10.26
CA ASP A 143 -22.57 -35.36 -8.99
C ASP A 143 -22.91 -33.85 -9.13
N ASP A 144 -24.04 -33.46 -8.61
CA ASP A 144 -24.54 -32.07 -8.69
C ASP A 144 -23.74 -31.09 -7.82
N ALA A 145 -22.87 -31.60 -6.93
CA ALA A 145 -21.92 -30.75 -6.21
C ALA A 145 -20.80 -30.24 -7.12
N ILE A 146 -20.52 -30.93 -8.22
CA ILE A 146 -19.54 -30.54 -9.21
C ILE A 146 -20.18 -29.59 -10.22
N LYS A 147 -19.83 -28.31 -10.18
CA LYS A 147 -20.38 -27.32 -11.11
C LYS A 147 -19.75 -27.38 -12.51
N SER A 148 -18.47 -27.77 -12.57
CA SER A 148 -17.69 -27.77 -13.81
C SER A 148 -16.53 -28.74 -13.71
N GLY A 149 -16.06 -29.27 -14.86
CA GLY A 149 -14.96 -30.24 -14.88
C GLY A 149 -15.39 -31.63 -14.43
N PHE A 150 -14.52 -32.38 -13.77
CA PHE A 150 -14.78 -33.74 -13.29
C PHE A 150 -13.87 -34.11 -12.11
N VAL A 151 -14.22 -35.19 -11.42
CA VAL A 151 -13.41 -35.78 -10.33
C VAL A 151 -13.24 -37.25 -10.60
N ILE A 152 -11.99 -37.73 -10.49
CA ILE A 152 -11.65 -39.15 -10.57
C ILE A 152 -11.46 -39.66 -9.15
N ILE A 153 -12.08 -40.79 -8.86
CA ILE A 153 -11.96 -41.46 -7.57
C ILE A 153 -11.39 -42.85 -7.77
N SER A 154 -10.33 -43.15 -7.04
CA SER A 154 -9.72 -44.49 -6.88
C SER A 154 -9.73 -44.87 -5.41
N ASP A 155 -9.38 -46.13 -5.10
CA ASP A 155 -9.28 -46.59 -3.69
C ASP A 155 -8.28 -45.77 -2.86
N ASN A 156 -7.22 -45.28 -3.49
CA ASN A 156 -6.08 -44.68 -2.81
C ASN A 156 -5.94 -43.16 -3.01
N TYR A 157 -6.66 -42.58 -3.98
CA TYR A 157 -6.56 -41.15 -4.31
C TYR A 157 -7.84 -40.63 -4.94
N SER A 158 -8.00 -39.31 -4.86
CA SER A 158 -9.01 -38.53 -5.59
C SER A 158 -8.32 -37.39 -6.32
N LEU A 159 -8.55 -37.33 -7.64
CA LEU A 159 -8.02 -36.27 -8.50
C LEU A 159 -9.14 -35.32 -8.90
N ASN A 160 -8.95 -34.07 -8.65
CA ASN A 160 -9.94 -33.01 -8.90
C ASN A 160 -9.55 -32.22 -10.15
N PHE A 161 -10.26 -32.39 -11.25
CA PHE A 161 -10.15 -31.63 -12.49
C PHE A 161 -11.28 -30.60 -12.65
N ASN A 162 -11.73 -30.04 -11.54
CA ASN A 162 -12.69 -28.94 -11.57
C ASN A 162 -12.07 -27.72 -12.28
N PHE A 163 -12.81 -27.10 -13.18
CA PHE A 163 -12.32 -25.95 -13.94
C PHE A 163 -11.90 -24.77 -13.04
N ASP A 164 -12.58 -24.56 -11.93
CA ASP A 164 -12.21 -23.51 -10.97
C ASP A 164 -10.79 -23.77 -10.43
N ALA A 165 -10.50 -25.01 -10.02
CA ALA A 165 -9.17 -25.38 -9.51
C ALA A 165 -8.09 -25.30 -10.60
N LEU A 166 -8.39 -25.74 -11.83
CA LEU A 166 -7.46 -25.66 -12.95
C LEU A 166 -7.14 -24.22 -13.35
N VAL A 167 -8.14 -23.34 -13.34
CA VAL A 167 -7.93 -21.92 -13.62
C VAL A 167 -7.11 -21.27 -12.52
N ASP A 168 -7.34 -21.61 -11.25
CA ASP A 168 -6.56 -21.08 -10.13
C ASP A 168 -5.09 -21.53 -10.17
N GLU A 169 -4.84 -22.78 -10.54
CA GLU A 169 -3.49 -23.31 -10.76
C GLU A 169 -2.81 -22.64 -11.97
N ALA A 170 -3.52 -22.54 -13.09
CA ALA A 170 -3.02 -21.86 -14.28
C ALA A 170 -2.74 -20.37 -14.04
N ARG A 171 -3.50 -19.72 -13.16
CA ARG A 171 -3.36 -18.30 -12.85
C ARG A 171 -1.94 -17.96 -12.44
N GLU A 172 -1.29 -18.74 -11.57
CA GLU A 172 0.07 -18.49 -11.10
C GLU A 172 1.07 -18.35 -12.27
N ASN A 173 0.85 -19.11 -13.34
CA ASN A 173 1.73 -19.17 -14.49
C ASN A 173 1.42 -18.11 -15.55
N ILE A 174 0.14 -17.74 -15.73
CA ILE A 174 -0.29 -16.88 -16.84
C ILE A 174 -0.66 -15.44 -16.41
N GLU A 175 -0.78 -15.14 -15.11
CA GLU A 175 -1.21 -13.83 -14.62
C GLU A 175 -0.36 -12.69 -15.18
N LYS A 176 0.97 -12.85 -15.24
CA LYS A 176 1.87 -11.86 -15.83
C LYS A 176 1.61 -11.61 -17.33
N ASN A 177 1.24 -12.66 -18.07
CA ASN A 177 0.92 -12.51 -19.49
C ASN A 177 -0.42 -11.83 -19.68
N VAL A 178 -1.40 -12.16 -18.83
CA VAL A 178 -2.71 -11.49 -18.80
C VAL A 178 -2.56 -10.01 -18.44
N GLU A 179 -1.72 -9.68 -17.45
CA GLU A 179 -1.41 -8.29 -17.10
C GLU A 179 -0.86 -7.52 -18.30
N LYS A 180 0.13 -8.08 -19.00
CA LYS A 180 0.69 -7.47 -20.20
C LYS A 180 -0.37 -7.24 -21.28
N LEU A 181 -1.15 -8.26 -21.60
CA LEU A 181 -2.21 -8.16 -22.62
C LEU A 181 -3.27 -7.11 -22.27
N LEU A 182 -3.56 -6.93 -20.98
CA LEU A 182 -4.58 -5.97 -20.56
C LEU A 182 -4.07 -4.53 -20.44
N PHE A 183 -2.76 -4.33 -20.20
CA PHE A 183 -2.25 -3.01 -19.82
C PHE A 183 -1.04 -2.52 -20.63
N ASP A 184 -0.32 -3.38 -21.40
CA ASP A 184 0.85 -2.95 -22.19
C ASP A 184 0.47 -2.23 -23.51
N GLU A 185 -0.79 -2.35 -23.97
CA GLU A 185 -1.28 -1.62 -25.15
C GLU A 185 -1.73 -0.17 -24.85
N VAL A 186 -1.62 0.28 -23.60
CA VAL A 186 -2.10 1.60 -23.12
C VAL A 186 -0.96 2.59 -22.88
N ASN A 187 0.28 2.30 -23.28
CA ASN A 187 1.41 3.24 -23.20
C ASN A 187 1.80 3.76 -24.58
#